data_ccbc50eb18319f2ae34952c7c6210f9d
#
_entry.id   ccbc50eb18319f2ae34952c7c6210f9d
#
_cell.length_a   1.000
_cell.length_b   1.000
_cell.length_c   1.000
_cell.angle_alpha   90.00
_cell.angle_beta   90.00
_cell.angle_gamma   90.00
#
_symmetry.space_group_name_H-M   'P 1'
#
loop_
_entity.id
_entity.type
_entity.pdbx_description
1 polymer ?
#
loop_
_entity_poly.entity_id
_entity_poly.type
_entity_poly.pdbx_seq_one_letter_code
_entity_poly.pdbx_strand_id
1 'polypeptide(L)'
;MNFRDTLLSALVPIFLGFGFVIAKPAMDHFPPFLLMGLRFSIAAAILVWWFPIPRGFLKKIFIVSLIANTLQYACTYSGLNLIDASSAILFVQTEVPFGVIFAYFLLKEKPTAGSVIGIVVAFIGVYLLSGSPNLEGKSIGTILVIIGSAIWSLGQVFTKPLTEKINPLCLVAWMALFSGPLLIIASAIFDGNTINYLSSATFNSWIIVIYLGFIMQPITYGCWYYVLKRNPIYKVMPIVTMGLPLTGLLAAILLLGEEPTKRLFVGGAIILFGIAMILFSKPKKK
;
A
#
# COMPACT_ATOMS: atom_id res chain seq x y z
N MET A 1 19.46 14.42 -6.59
CA MET A 1 18.49 14.80 -5.54
C MET A 1 19.21 15.70 -4.56
N ASN A 2 18.60 16.80 -4.13
CA ASN A 2 19.14 17.61 -3.05
C ASN A 2 18.79 16.96 -1.67
N PHE A 3 19.42 17.45 -0.59
CA PHE A 3 19.21 16.89 0.77
C PHE A 3 17.75 16.94 1.21
N ARG A 4 17.04 18.04 0.94
CA ARG A 4 15.61 18.21 1.27
C ARG A 4 14.74 17.17 0.57
N ASP A 5 14.95 16.95 -0.72
CA ASP A 5 14.17 15.96 -1.50
C ASP A 5 14.48 14.51 -1.05
N THR A 6 15.73 14.24 -0.64
CA THR A 6 16.11 12.95 -0.07
C THR A 6 15.40 12.70 1.26
N LEU A 7 15.37 13.72 2.13
CA LEU A 7 14.68 13.64 3.42
C LEU A 7 13.17 13.42 3.22
N LEU A 8 12.52 14.19 2.35
CA LEU A 8 11.11 14.03 2.03
C LEU A 8 10.80 12.65 1.44
N SER A 9 11.70 12.12 0.60
CA SER A 9 11.55 10.76 0.06
C SER A 9 11.64 9.69 1.15
N ALA A 10 12.51 9.88 2.16
CA ALA A 10 12.66 8.97 3.29
C ALA A 10 11.48 9.04 4.28
N LEU A 11 10.82 10.19 4.40
CA LEU A 11 9.62 10.32 5.24
C LEU A 11 8.45 9.49 4.70
N VAL A 12 8.33 9.32 3.37
CA VAL A 12 7.25 8.56 2.76
C VAL A 12 7.16 7.12 3.29
N PRO A 13 8.22 6.30 3.21
CA PRO A 13 8.16 4.92 3.74
C PRO A 13 8.04 4.88 5.27
N ILE A 14 8.53 5.89 5.99
CA ILE A 14 8.35 5.96 7.44
C ILE A 14 6.86 6.08 7.79
N PHE A 15 6.15 7.06 7.22
CA PHE A 15 4.73 7.23 7.49
C PHE A 15 3.89 6.05 6.98
N LEU A 16 4.22 5.49 5.81
CA LEU A 16 3.52 4.32 5.25
C LEU A 16 3.74 3.08 6.09
N GLY A 17 4.99 2.75 6.43
CA GLY A 17 5.33 1.55 7.19
C GLY A 17 4.76 1.60 8.62
N PHE A 18 4.92 2.75 9.29
CA PHE A 18 4.33 2.97 10.60
C PHE A 18 2.80 2.87 10.55
N GLY A 19 2.15 3.57 9.62
CA GLY A 19 0.70 3.55 9.48
C GLY A 19 0.13 2.17 9.13
N PHE A 20 0.86 1.38 8.34
CA PHE A 20 0.47 0.00 8.03
C PHE A 20 0.45 -0.86 9.29
N VAL A 21 1.46 -0.73 10.14
CA VAL A 21 1.60 -1.53 11.36
C VAL A 21 0.61 -1.11 12.44
N ILE A 22 0.45 0.20 12.71
CA ILE A 22 -0.49 0.67 13.74
C ILE A 22 -1.96 0.47 13.36
N ALA A 23 -2.26 0.23 12.09
CA ALA A 23 -3.62 -0.14 11.68
C ALA A 23 -4.04 -1.50 12.29
N LYS A 24 -3.09 -2.41 12.56
CA LYS A 24 -3.40 -3.74 13.08
C LYS A 24 -4.10 -3.70 14.43
N PRO A 25 -3.60 -3.05 15.49
CA PRO A 25 -4.33 -2.96 16.76
C PRO A 25 -5.64 -2.18 16.66
N ALA A 26 -5.81 -1.28 15.69
CA ALA A 26 -7.09 -0.62 15.48
C ALA A 26 -8.16 -1.59 14.93
N MET A 27 -7.74 -2.68 14.27
CA MET A 27 -8.65 -3.69 13.74
C MET A 27 -9.27 -4.60 14.83
N ASP A 28 -8.78 -4.53 16.06
CA ASP A 28 -9.44 -5.15 17.22
C ASP A 28 -10.81 -4.52 17.52
N HIS A 29 -11.01 -3.26 17.10
CA HIS A 29 -12.25 -2.49 17.30
C HIS A 29 -12.97 -2.17 15.99
N PHE A 30 -12.22 -1.91 14.92
CA PHE A 30 -12.77 -1.58 13.61
C PHE A 30 -12.44 -2.70 12.61
N PRO A 31 -13.41 -3.47 12.13
CA PRO A 31 -13.15 -4.40 11.04
C PRO A 31 -12.40 -3.75 9.88
N PRO A 32 -11.60 -4.51 9.11
CA PRO A 32 -10.74 -3.96 8.07
C PRO A 32 -11.43 -3.03 7.08
N PHE A 33 -12.66 -3.37 6.65
CA PHE A 33 -13.43 -2.53 5.74
C PHE A 33 -13.81 -1.20 6.39
N LEU A 34 -14.29 -1.22 7.64
CA LEU A 34 -14.68 -0.02 8.37
C LEU A 34 -13.48 0.87 8.63
N LEU A 35 -12.37 0.33 9.10
CA LEU A 35 -11.14 1.07 9.37
C LEU A 35 -10.67 1.83 8.12
N MET A 36 -10.62 1.15 6.97
CA MET A 36 -10.20 1.77 5.72
C MET A 36 -11.25 2.72 5.16
N GLY A 37 -12.53 2.42 5.34
CA GLY A 37 -13.62 3.32 4.99
C GLY A 37 -13.58 4.64 5.74
N LEU A 38 -13.35 4.60 7.05
CA LEU A 38 -13.17 5.79 7.90
C LEU A 38 -11.92 6.58 7.49
N ARG A 39 -10.79 5.90 7.30
CA ARG A 39 -9.54 6.52 6.82
C ARG A 39 -9.76 7.32 5.54
N PHE A 40 -10.35 6.71 4.50
CA PHE A 40 -10.58 7.39 3.24
C PHE A 40 -11.63 8.49 3.35
N SER A 41 -12.68 8.30 4.16
CA SER A 41 -13.71 9.33 4.38
C SER A 41 -13.13 10.58 5.06
N ILE A 42 -12.27 10.42 6.06
CA ILE A 42 -11.56 11.52 6.70
C ILE A 42 -10.63 12.23 5.71
N ALA A 43 -9.84 11.46 4.96
CA ALA A 43 -8.95 12.04 3.94
C ALA A 43 -9.74 12.83 2.88
N ALA A 44 -10.86 12.30 2.42
CA ALA A 44 -11.73 12.98 1.46
C ALA A 44 -12.33 14.26 2.04
N ALA A 45 -12.85 14.20 3.27
CA ALA A 45 -13.45 15.34 3.95
C ALA A 45 -12.48 16.52 4.11
N ILE A 46 -11.17 16.24 4.18
CA ILE A 46 -10.15 17.28 4.29
C ILE A 46 -9.73 17.78 2.90
N LEU A 47 -9.45 16.85 1.96
CA LEU A 47 -8.79 17.19 0.70
C LEU A 47 -9.74 17.70 -0.37
N VAL A 48 -10.99 17.23 -0.42
CA VAL A 48 -11.93 17.52 -1.51
C VAL A 48 -12.18 19.01 -1.69
N TRP A 49 -12.21 19.77 -0.61
CA TRP A 49 -12.48 21.21 -0.62
C TRP A 49 -11.37 22.05 -1.27
N TRP A 50 -10.16 21.52 -1.34
CA TRP A 50 -9.00 22.22 -1.89
C TRP A 50 -8.84 22.00 -3.40
N PHE A 51 -9.63 21.12 -4.01
CA PHE A 51 -9.45 20.75 -5.41
C PHE A 51 -10.79 20.82 -6.18
N PRO A 52 -10.74 21.35 -7.41
CA PRO A 52 -11.95 21.40 -8.24
C PRO A 52 -12.43 20.00 -8.62
N ILE A 53 -13.74 19.90 -8.93
CA ILE A 53 -14.33 18.67 -9.43
C ILE A 53 -13.68 18.32 -10.78
N PRO A 54 -13.08 17.15 -10.94
CA PRO A 54 -12.42 16.74 -12.19
C PRO A 54 -13.47 16.29 -13.23
N ARG A 55 -14.26 17.27 -13.71
CA ARG A 55 -15.34 17.04 -14.69
C ARG A 55 -14.75 16.34 -15.93
N GLY A 56 -15.47 15.33 -16.44
CA GLY A 56 -15.02 14.50 -17.56
C GLY A 56 -14.16 13.29 -17.19
N PHE A 57 -13.64 13.22 -15.94
CA PHE A 57 -12.84 12.11 -15.46
C PHE A 57 -13.49 11.29 -14.34
N LEU A 58 -14.63 11.73 -13.79
CA LEU A 58 -15.26 11.14 -12.61
C LEU A 58 -15.50 9.62 -12.77
N LYS A 59 -16.03 9.18 -13.92
CA LYS A 59 -16.25 7.74 -14.19
C LYS A 59 -14.94 6.94 -14.15
N LYS A 60 -13.87 7.48 -14.72
CA LYS A 60 -12.55 6.82 -14.72
C LYS A 60 -11.96 6.80 -13.30
N ILE A 61 -12.08 7.90 -12.56
CA ILE A 61 -11.63 7.97 -11.16
C ILE A 61 -12.41 6.99 -10.30
N PHE A 62 -13.73 6.87 -10.49
CA PHE A 62 -14.55 5.89 -9.77
C PHE A 62 -14.08 4.46 -10.03
N ILE A 63 -13.86 4.07 -11.29
CA ILE A 63 -13.39 2.72 -11.63
C ILE A 63 -12.00 2.46 -11.03
N VAL A 64 -11.09 3.43 -11.14
CA VAL A 64 -9.75 3.29 -10.57
C VAL A 64 -9.80 3.25 -9.04
N SER A 65 -10.66 4.04 -8.39
CA SER A 65 -10.82 4.00 -6.94
C SER A 65 -11.38 2.66 -6.45
N LEU A 66 -12.29 2.06 -7.22
CA LEU A 66 -12.80 0.73 -6.92
C LEU A 66 -11.69 -0.33 -6.93
N ILE A 67 -10.79 -0.28 -7.91
CA ILE A 67 -9.69 -1.23 -8.05
C ILE A 67 -8.55 -0.88 -7.08
N ALA A 68 -7.94 0.31 -7.23
CA ALA A 68 -6.72 0.69 -6.55
C ALA A 68 -6.87 1.00 -5.06
N ASN A 69 -8.08 1.35 -4.63
CA ASN A 69 -8.34 1.63 -3.21
C ASN A 69 -9.31 0.60 -2.61
N THR A 70 -10.55 0.51 -3.12
CA THR A 70 -11.59 -0.28 -2.44
C THR A 70 -11.22 -1.76 -2.38
N LEU A 71 -11.05 -2.42 -3.52
CA LEU A 71 -10.74 -3.86 -3.56
C LEU A 71 -9.35 -4.17 -3.00
N GLN A 72 -8.37 -3.34 -3.32
CA GLN A 72 -7.01 -3.50 -2.85
C GLN A 72 -6.92 -3.46 -1.32
N TYR A 73 -7.47 -2.39 -0.70
CA TYR A 73 -7.41 -2.24 0.75
C TYR A 73 -8.29 -3.25 1.47
N ALA A 74 -9.44 -3.62 0.87
CA ALA A 74 -10.25 -4.72 1.37
C ALA A 74 -9.43 -6.01 1.49
N CYS A 75 -8.73 -6.42 0.44
CA CYS A 75 -7.90 -7.62 0.47
C CYS A 75 -6.69 -7.47 1.40
N THR A 76 -5.91 -6.40 1.26
CA THR A 76 -4.65 -6.24 2.00
C THR A 76 -4.89 -6.14 3.51
N TYR A 77 -5.88 -5.37 3.96
CA TYR A 77 -6.13 -5.18 5.39
C TYR A 77 -6.90 -6.34 6.02
N SER A 78 -7.77 -7.03 5.27
CA SER A 78 -8.32 -8.31 5.72
C SER A 78 -7.21 -9.36 5.89
N GLY A 79 -6.25 -9.41 4.98
CA GLY A 79 -5.09 -10.26 5.12
C GLY A 79 -4.18 -9.86 6.30
N LEU A 80 -3.90 -8.57 6.48
CA LEU A 80 -3.13 -8.04 7.60
C LEU A 80 -3.78 -8.38 8.96
N ASN A 81 -5.10 -8.39 9.02
CA ASN A 81 -5.80 -8.78 10.24
C ASN A 81 -5.56 -10.24 10.64
N LEU A 82 -5.29 -11.11 9.67
CA LEU A 82 -5.12 -12.55 9.86
C LEU A 82 -3.66 -13.00 10.09
N ILE A 83 -2.67 -12.18 9.71
CA ILE A 83 -1.24 -12.52 9.81
C ILE A 83 -0.46 -11.44 10.55
N ASP A 84 0.79 -11.73 10.90
CA ASP A 84 1.67 -10.78 11.56
C ASP A 84 2.00 -9.60 10.63
N ALA A 85 2.08 -8.39 11.19
CA ALA A 85 2.34 -7.18 10.40
C ALA A 85 3.72 -7.21 9.73
N SER A 86 4.72 -7.80 10.39
CA SER A 86 6.06 -8.03 9.83
C SER A 86 6.05 -8.93 8.60
N SER A 87 5.21 -9.97 8.58
CA SER A 87 5.04 -10.83 7.42
C SER A 87 4.24 -10.13 6.32
N ALA A 88 3.15 -9.47 6.69
CA ALA A 88 2.28 -8.76 5.74
C ALA A 88 3.03 -7.69 4.96
N ILE A 89 3.86 -6.86 5.62
CA ILE A 89 4.62 -5.79 4.96
C ILE A 89 5.63 -6.31 3.93
N LEU A 90 6.17 -7.52 4.13
CA LEU A 90 7.03 -8.19 3.17
C LEU A 90 6.25 -8.76 1.99
N PHE A 91 5.07 -9.35 2.23
CA PHE A 91 4.21 -9.81 1.14
C PHE A 91 3.65 -8.66 0.30
N VAL A 92 3.38 -7.51 0.88
CA VAL A 92 3.00 -6.30 0.13
C VAL A 92 4.03 -5.95 -0.94
N GLN A 93 5.32 -6.25 -0.72
CA GLN A 93 6.36 -5.97 -1.71
C GLN A 93 6.22 -6.76 -3.02
N THR A 94 5.35 -7.78 -3.07
CA THR A 94 5.00 -8.46 -4.33
C THR A 94 4.31 -7.52 -5.33
N GLU A 95 3.88 -6.32 -4.91
CA GLU A 95 3.40 -5.27 -5.80
C GLU A 95 4.41 -4.92 -6.90
N VAL A 96 5.72 -4.98 -6.59
CA VAL A 96 6.78 -4.63 -7.56
C VAL A 96 6.87 -5.64 -8.70
N PRO A 97 7.04 -6.96 -8.46
CA PRO A 97 6.97 -7.96 -9.52
C PRO A 97 5.64 -7.95 -10.28
N PHE A 98 4.49 -7.83 -9.60
CA PHE A 98 3.20 -7.72 -10.29
C PHE A 98 3.13 -6.47 -11.16
N GLY A 99 3.69 -5.33 -10.71
CA GLY A 99 3.74 -4.11 -11.50
C GLY A 99 4.47 -4.29 -12.83
N VAL A 100 5.60 -5.00 -12.84
CA VAL A 100 6.33 -5.32 -14.07
C VAL A 100 5.53 -6.25 -14.97
N ILE A 101 4.89 -7.26 -14.40
CA ILE A 101 4.04 -8.21 -15.13
C ILE A 101 2.88 -7.48 -15.82
N PHE A 102 2.14 -6.64 -15.09
CA PHE A 102 1.02 -5.88 -15.66
C PHE A 102 1.46 -4.82 -16.67
N ALA A 103 2.60 -4.14 -16.42
CA ALA A 103 3.18 -3.21 -17.41
C ALA A 103 3.50 -3.93 -18.73
N TYR A 104 4.04 -5.14 -18.66
CA TYR A 104 4.29 -5.94 -19.86
C TYR A 104 3.01 -6.27 -20.62
N PHE A 105 1.98 -6.80 -19.97
CA PHE A 105 0.76 -7.22 -20.64
C PHE A 105 -0.13 -6.06 -21.08
N LEU A 106 -0.27 -5.02 -20.29
CA LEU A 106 -1.23 -3.93 -20.51
C LEU A 106 -0.60 -2.73 -21.23
N LEU A 107 0.65 -2.38 -20.88
CA LEU A 107 1.36 -1.24 -21.47
C LEU A 107 2.33 -1.65 -22.57
N LYS A 108 2.51 -2.97 -22.80
CA LYS A 108 3.48 -3.54 -23.76
C LYS A 108 4.94 -3.15 -23.46
N GLU A 109 5.25 -2.79 -22.22
CA GLU A 109 6.60 -2.48 -21.77
C GLU A 109 7.39 -3.78 -21.57
N LYS A 110 8.45 -3.99 -22.38
CA LYS A 110 9.26 -5.22 -22.30
C LYS A 110 10.17 -5.18 -21.07
N PRO A 111 10.07 -6.17 -20.15
CA PRO A 111 10.96 -6.25 -19.00
C PRO A 111 12.40 -6.57 -19.46
N THR A 112 13.36 -6.12 -18.69
CA THR A 112 14.76 -6.52 -18.89
C THR A 112 15.01 -7.95 -18.39
N ALA A 113 16.08 -8.60 -18.83
CA ALA A 113 16.46 -9.91 -18.29
C ALA A 113 16.66 -9.87 -16.76
N GLY A 114 17.28 -8.79 -16.25
CA GLY A 114 17.45 -8.59 -14.82
C GLY A 114 16.12 -8.43 -14.07
N SER A 115 15.12 -7.77 -14.69
CA SER A 115 13.77 -7.68 -14.09
C SER A 115 13.09 -9.06 -14.06
N VAL A 116 13.24 -9.89 -15.10
CA VAL A 116 12.66 -11.24 -15.12
C VAL A 116 13.29 -12.12 -14.02
N ILE A 117 14.62 -12.10 -13.91
CA ILE A 117 15.31 -12.83 -12.85
C ILE A 117 14.88 -12.31 -11.47
N GLY A 118 14.81 -11.00 -11.30
CA GLY A 118 14.36 -10.36 -10.05
C GLY A 118 12.95 -10.76 -9.64
N ILE A 119 12.01 -10.91 -10.59
CA ILE A 119 10.66 -11.42 -10.35
C ILE A 119 10.73 -12.85 -9.78
N VAL A 120 11.50 -13.74 -10.44
CA VAL A 120 11.63 -15.13 -9.98
C VAL A 120 12.23 -15.18 -8.57
N VAL A 121 13.31 -14.42 -8.32
CA VAL A 121 13.96 -14.35 -7.00
C VAL A 121 12.98 -13.83 -5.94
N ALA A 122 12.22 -12.78 -6.23
CA ALA A 122 11.22 -12.25 -5.29
C ALA A 122 10.15 -13.30 -4.92
N PHE A 123 9.63 -14.05 -5.90
CA PHE A 123 8.65 -15.10 -5.63
C PHE A 123 9.24 -16.31 -4.88
N ILE A 124 10.52 -16.65 -5.08
CA ILE A 124 11.22 -17.64 -4.24
C ILE A 124 11.26 -17.15 -2.79
N GLY A 125 11.56 -15.88 -2.56
CA GLY A 125 11.52 -15.29 -1.22
C GLY A 125 10.13 -15.35 -0.59
N VAL A 126 9.07 -15.07 -1.36
CA VAL A 126 7.66 -15.21 -0.94
C VAL A 126 7.34 -16.65 -0.52
N TYR A 127 7.75 -17.62 -1.32
CA TYR A 127 7.56 -19.04 -1.02
C TYR A 127 8.24 -19.45 0.28
N LEU A 128 9.51 -19.05 0.47
CA LEU A 128 10.25 -19.32 1.70
C LEU A 128 9.62 -18.65 2.93
N LEU A 129 9.17 -17.41 2.78
CA LEU A 129 8.50 -16.67 3.85
C LEU A 129 7.16 -17.33 4.22
N SER A 130 6.37 -17.77 3.24
CA SER A 130 5.08 -18.45 3.48
C SER A 130 5.21 -19.74 4.29
N GLY A 131 6.38 -20.39 4.28
CA GLY A 131 6.69 -21.55 5.12
C GLY A 131 7.13 -21.20 6.55
N SER A 132 7.02 -19.95 6.99
CA SER A 132 7.36 -19.56 8.37
C SER A 132 6.38 -20.16 9.38
N PRO A 133 6.84 -20.64 10.56
CA PRO A 133 5.96 -21.21 11.59
C PRO A 133 4.83 -20.26 12.02
N ASN A 134 5.08 -18.96 12.07
CA ASN A 134 4.09 -17.94 12.43
C ASN A 134 2.93 -17.83 11.40
N LEU A 135 3.09 -18.41 10.21
CA LEU A 135 2.10 -18.39 9.13
C LEU A 135 1.39 -19.75 8.95
N GLU A 136 1.75 -20.74 9.76
CA GLU A 136 1.08 -22.03 9.74
C GLU A 136 -0.41 -21.86 10.05
N GLY A 137 -1.28 -22.41 9.20
CA GLY A 137 -2.73 -22.24 9.28
C GLY A 137 -3.26 -20.87 8.83
N LYS A 138 -2.40 -19.89 8.48
CA LYS A 138 -2.77 -18.52 8.10
C LYS A 138 -2.69 -18.27 6.58
N SER A 139 -2.82 -19.30 5.77
CA SER A 139 -2.69 -19.21 4.30
C SER A 139 -3.67 -18.20 3.65
N ILE A 140 -4.90 -18.11 4.18
CA ILE A 140 -5.90 -17.16 3.68
C ILE A 140 -5.39 -15.72 3.83
N GLY A 141 -4.85 -15.35 4.98
CA GLY A 141 -4.30 -14.02 5.21
C GLY A 141 -3.14 -13.69 4.26
N THR A 142 -2.24 -14.65 4.07
CA THR A 142 -1.11 -14.53 3.12
C THR A 142 -1.60 -14.31 1.68
N ILE A 143 -2.55 -15.13 1.22
CA ILE A 143 -3.14 -15.04 -0.12
C ILE A 143 -3.83 -13.70 -0.31
N LEU A 144 -4.60 -13.24 0.67
CA LEU A 144 -5.30 -11.94 0.60
C LEU A 144 -4.32 -10.78 0.46
N VAL A 145 -3.21 -10.77 1.21
CA VAL A 145 -2.19 -9.72 1.06
C VAL A 145 -1.56 -9.75 -0.33
N ILE A 146 -1.22 -10.93 -0.85
CA ILE A 146 -0.63 -11.08 -2.19
C ILE A 146 -1.62 -10.65 -3.28
N ILE A 147 -2.89 -11.04 -3.19
CA ILE A 147 -3.95 -10.59 -4.11
C ILE A 147 -4.11 -9.06 -4.02
N GLY A 148 -4.14 -8.50 -2.81
CA GLY A 148 -4.19 -7.06 -2.61
C GLY A 148 -3.03 -6.33 -3.29
N SER A 149 -1.82 -6.87 -3.19
CA SER A 149 -0.63 -6.33 -3.85
C SER A 149 -0.72 -6.39 -5.38
N ALA A 150 -1.26 -7.48 -5.92
CA ALA A 150 -1.53 -7.59 -7.36
C ALA A 150 -2.59 -6.57 -7.82
N ILE A 151 -3.69 -6.43 -7.07
CA ILE A 151 -4.74 -5.43 -7.36
C ILE A 151 -4.18 -4.01 -7.28
N TRP A 152 -3.32 -3.71 -6.29
CA TRP A 152 -2.62 -2.43 -6.19
C TRP A 152 -1.83 -2.12 -7.45
N SER A 153 -0.99 -3.05 -7.87
CA SER A 153 -0.17 -2.89 -9.08
C SER A 153 -1.00 -2.68 -10.34
N LEU A 154 -2.09 -3.43 -10.47
CA LEU A 154 -3.06 -3.24 -11.56
C LEU A 154 -3.68 -1.84 -11.49
N GLY A 155 -4.08 -1.41 -10.30
CA GLY A 155 -4.62 -0.09 -10.04
C GLY A 155 -3.65 1.03 -10.44
N GLN A 156 -2.33 0.86 -10.16
CA GLN A 156 -1.32 1.85 -10.55
C GLN A 156 -1.19 1.98 -12.08
N VAL A 157 -1.31 0.88 -12.83
CA VAL A 157 -1.32 0.93 -14.30
C VAL A 157 -2.49 1.76 -14.82
N PHE A 158 -3.68 1.63 -14.24
CA PHE A 158 -4.85 2.43 -14.63
C PHE A 158 -4.81 3.87 -14.09
N THR A 159 -4.12 4.11 -12.98
CA THR A 159 -3.97 5.43 -12.38
C THR A 159 -2.99 6.30 -13.17
N LYS A 160 -1.92 5.71 -13.71
CA LYS A 160 -0.83 6.43 -14.41
C LYS A 160 -1.33 7.43 -15.47
N PRO A 161 -2.23 7.08 -16.41
CA PRO A 161 -2.73 8.03 -17.41
C PRO A 161 -3.55 9.19 -16.83
N LEU A 162 -4.13 9.01 -15.63
CA LEU A 162 -4.90 10.05 -14.96
C LEU A 162 -3.98 11.05 -14.26
N THR A 163 -2.85 10.61 -13.71
CA THR A 163 -1.88 11.49 -13.05
C THR A 163 -1.22 12.48 -14.00
N GLU A 164 -1.18 12.17 -15.30
CA GLU A 164 -0.69 13.08 -16.33
C GLU A 164 -1.68 14.23 -16.65
N LYS A 165 -2.97 13.98 -16.43
CA LYS A 165 -4.07 14.89 -16.81
C LYS A 165 -4.69 15.63 -15.63
N ILE A 166 -4.57 15.10 -14.44
CA ILE A 166 -5.19 15.60 -13.21
C ILE A 166 -4.10 15.85 -12.17
N ASN A 167 -4.26 16.89 -11.37
CA ASN A 167 -3.37 17.10 -10.23
C ASN A 167 -3.40 15.85 -9.34
N PRO A 168 -2.25 15.26 -9.00
CA PRO A 168 -2.19 14.04 -8.22
C PRO A 168 -2.92 14.10 -6.87
N LEU A 169 -2.84 15.22 -6.13
CA LEU A 169 -3.57 15.37 -4.86
C LEU A 169 -5.08 15.49 -5.09
N CYS A 170 -5.50 16.10 -6.21
CA CYS A 170 -6.90 16.10 -6.64
C CYS A 170 -7.37 14.65 -6.89
N LEU A 171 -6.57 13.85 -7.58
CA LEU A 171 -6.87 12.45 -7.83
C LEU A 171 -7.01 11.65 -6.53
N VAL A 172 -6.07 11.83 -5.59
CA VAL A 172 -6.13 11.20 -4.26
C VAL A 172 -7.41 11.59 -3.50
N ALA A 173 -7.78 12.88 -3.51
CA ALA A 173 -8.99 13.37 -2.83
C ALA A 173 -10.26 12.72 -3.38
N TRP A 174 -10.41 12.69 -4.70
CA TRP A 174 -11.61 12.13 -5.34
C TRP A 174 -11.64 10.60 -5.31
N MET A 175 -10.50 9.93 -5.40
CA MET A 175 -10.43 8.48 -5.17
C MET A 175 -10.83 8.14 -3.74
N ALA A 176 -10.37 8.89 -2.75
CA ALA A 176 -10.74 8.69 -1.35
C ALA A 176 -12.24 8.91 -1.12
N LEU A 177 -12.83 9.95 -1.76
CA LEU A 177 -14.26 10.23 -1.68
C LEU A 177 -15.14 9.09 -2.20
N PHE A 178 -14.71 8.40 -3.26
CA PHE A 178 -15.43 7.24 -3.76
C PHE A 178 -15.17 5.99 -2.92
N SER A 179 -13.94 5.77 -2.48
CA SER A 179 -13.57 4.54 -1.77
C SER A 179 -14.09 4.49 -0.34
N GLY A 180 -14.10 5.62 0.38
CA GLY A 180 -14.55 5.69 1.77
C GLY A 180 -15.96 5.14 1.97
N PRO A 181 -16.99 5.73 1.31
CA PRO A 181 -18.36 5.22 1.41
C PRO A 181 -18.52 3.78 0.95
N LEU A 182 -17.85 3.36 -0.12
CA LEU A 182 -17.94 1.98 -0.63
C LEU A 182 -17.42 0.97 0.41
N LEU A 183 -16.32 1.28 1.10
CA LEU A 183 -15.78 0.42 2.16
C LEU A 183 -16.66 0.43 3.41
N ILE A 184 -17.27 1.56 3.78
CA ILE A 184 -18.23 1.60 4.89
C ILE A 184 -19.47 0.77 4.57
N ILE A 185 -19.99 0.86 3.35
CA ILE A 185 -21.12 0.03 2.89
C ILE A 185 -20.73 -1.45 2.89
N ALA A 186 -19.51 -1.79 2.40
CA ALA A 186 -19.00 -3.15 2.46
C ALA A 186 -18.92 -3.67 3.89
N SER A 187 -18.45 -2.85 4.85
CA SER A 187 -18.43 -3.21 6.25
C SER A 187 -19.85 -3.47 6.80
N ALA A 188 -20.81 -2.63 6.47
CA ALA A 188 -22.20 -2.82 6.89
C ALA A 188 -22.81 -4.13 6.36
N ILE A 189 -22.38 -4.59 5.18
CA ILE A 189 -22.87 -5.82 4.56
C ILE A 189 -22.15 -7.06 5.11
N PHE A 190 -20.82 -7.01 5.22
CA PHE A 190 -19.99 -8.19 5.51
C PHE A 190 -19.64 -8.33 6.99
N ASP A 191 -19.42 -7.21 7.71
CA ASP A 191 -19.03 -7.22 9.13
C ASP A 191 -20.25 -7.07 10.05
N GLY A 192 -21.42 -6.67 9.53
CA GLY A 192 -22.66 -6.54 10.30
C GLY A 192 -22.73 -5.21 11.07
N ASN A 193 -22.78 -5.24 12.37
CA ASN A 193 -23.21 -4.15 13.24
C ASN A 193 -22.23 -2.96 13.32
N THR A 194 -22.06 -2.23 12.21
CA THR A 194 -21.12 -1.09 12.08
C THR A 194 -21.30 -0.04 13.17
N ILE A 195 -22.54 0.22 13.61
CA ILE A 195 -22.84 1.20 14.67
C ILE A 195 -22.21 0.76 16.01
N ASN A 196 -22.27 -0.51 16.33
CA ASN A 196 -21.68 -1.04 17.56
C ASN A 196 -20.15 -0.89 17.54
N TYR A 197 -19.49 -1.14 16.41
CA TYR A 197 -18.06 -0.93 16.28
C TYR A 197 -17.67 0.54 16.50
N LEU A 198 -18.45 1.47 15.97
CA LEU A 198 -18.21 2.91 16.16
C LEU A 198 -18.40 3.35 17.62
N SER A 199 -19.42 2.82 18.30
CA SER A 199 -19.74 3.21 19.69
C SER A 199 -18.85 2.55 20.73
N SER A 200 -18.33 1.34 20.46
CA SER A 200 -17.47 0.58 21.40
C SER A 200 -15.98 0.84 21.21
N ALA A 201 -15.60 1.58 20.16
CA ALA A 201 -14.20 1.84 19.85
C ALA A 201 -13.52 2.69 20.91
N THR A 202 -12.29 2.31 21.26
CA THR A 202 -11.49 3.02 22.25
C THR A 202 -10.96 4.34 21.69
N PHE A 203 -10.62 5.27 22.60
CA PHE A 203 -9.99 6.53 22.24
C PHE A 203 -8.70 6.31 21.39
N ASN A 204 -7.89 5.31 21.75
CA ASN A 204 -6.67 4.98 21.02
C ASN A 204 -6.96 4.53 19.58
N SER A 205 -8.01 3.73 19.35
CA SER A 205 -8.41 3.31 18.01
C SER A 205 -8.84 4.50 17.16
N TRP A 206 -9.53 5.48 17.72
CA TRP A 206 -9.88 6.73 17.03
C TRP A 206 -8.65 7.57 16.70
N ILE A 207 -7.66 7.67 17.59
CA ILE A 207 -6.38 8.35 17.30
C ILE A 207 -5.72 7.71 16.08
N ILE A 208 -5.71 6.38 15.99
CA ILE A 208 -5.14 5.67 14.83
C ILE A 208 -5.91 5.99 13.55
N VAL A 209 -7.23 5.98 13.58
CA VAL A 209 -8.07 6.34 12.43
C VAL A 209 -7.76 7.76 11.94
N ILE A 210 -7.69 8.72 12.90
CA ILE A 210 -7.34 10.12 12.60
C ILE A 210 -5.92 10.20 12.00
N TYR A 211 -4.95 9.51 12.58
CA TYR A 211 -3.59 9.47 12.02
C TYR A 211 -3.60 8.96 10.58
N LEU A 212 -4.28 7.85 10.31
CA LEU A 212 -4.34 7.24 8.99
C LEU A 212 -5.01 8.13 7.94
N GLY A 213 -6.11 8.80 8.31
CA GLY A 213 -6.89 9.63 7.39
C GLY A 213 -6.37 11.06 7.27
N PHE A 214 -6.01 11.70 8.39
CA PHE A 214 -5.64 13.11 8.44
C PHE A 214 -4.15 13.36 8.19
N ILE A 215 -3.28 12.52 8.78
CA ILE A 215 -1.82 12.71 8.71
C ILE A 215 -1.22 11.90 7.56
N MET A 216 -1.38 10.57 7.64
CA MET A 216 -0.70 9.66 6.72
C MET A 216 -1.10 9.92 5.26
N GLN A 217 -2.39 9.93 4.95
CA GLN A 217 -2.85 10.05 3.56
C GLN A 217 -2.42 11.36 2.89
N PRO A 218 -2.73 12.58 3.43
CA PRO A 218 -2.36 13.83 2.79
C PRO A 218 -0.85 14.09 2.79
N ILE A 219 -0.19 13.87 3.94
CA ILE A 219 1.24 14.20 4.08
C ILE A 219 2.10 13.27 3.23
N THR A 220 1.86 11.96 3.30
CA THR A 220 2.65 10.98 2.58
C THR A 220 2.54 11.18 1.07
N TYR A 221 1.31 11.28 0.55
CA TYR A 221 1.11 11.53 -0.88
C TYR A 221 1.53 12.94 -1.30
N GLY A 222 1.41 13.93 -0.41
CA GLY A 222 1.95 15.26 -0.62
C GLY A 222 3.46 15.26 -0.80
N CYS A 223 4.19 14.62 0.11
CA CYS A 223 5.65 14.45 0.01
C CYS A 223 6.03 13.65 -1.24
N TRP A 224 5.34 12.53 -1.50
CA TRP A 224 5.57 11.66 -2.65
C TRP A 224 5.48 12.43 -3.97
N TYR A 225 4.37 13.11 -4.21
CA TYR A 225 4.16 13.84 -5.46
C TYR A 225 5.04 15.09 -5.58
N TYR A 226 5.33 15.77 -4.48
CA TYR A 226 6.27 16.87 -4.48
C TYR A 226 7.65 16.43 -4.96
N VAL A 227 8.15 15.30 -4.44
CA VAL A 227 9.47 14.78 -4.80
C VAL A 227 9.48 14.22 -6.23
N LEU A 228 8.45 13.49 -6.63
CA LEU A 228 8.31 12.95 -8.00
C LEU A 228 8.29 14.06 -9.08
N LYS A 229 7.65 15.18 -8.79
CA LYS A 229 7.61 16.32 -9.73
C LYS A 229 9.01 16.93 -9.98
N ARG A 230 9.91 16.81 -9.01
CA ARG A 230 11.24 17.45 -9.01
C ARG A 230 12.38 16.52 -9.36
N ASN A 231 12.19 15.23 -9.23
CA ASN A 231 13.25 14.24 -9.36
C ASN A 231 12.83 13.08 -10.26
N PRO A 232 13.77 12.49 -11.01
CA PRO A 232 13.51 11.30 -11.78
C PRO A 232 13.06 10.15 -10.89
N ILE A 233 12.06 9.39 -11.32
CA ILE A 233 11.45 8.29 -10.58
C ILE A 233 12.45 7.22 -10.15
N TYR A 234 13.48 6.94 -10.97
CA TYR A 234 14.52 5.95 -10.67
C TYR A 234 15.39 6.30 -9.46
N LYS A 235 15.38 7.57 -9.00
CA LYS A 235 16.08 8.00 -7.78
C LYS A 235 15.20 7.94 -6.54
N VAL A 236 13.89 8.14 -6.69
CA VAL A 236 12.93 8.22 -5.58
C VAL A 236 12.38 6.85 -5.23
N MET A 237 12.01 6.07 -6.27
CA MET A 237 11.38 4.76 -6.12
C MET A 237 12.17 3.80 -5.21
N PRO A 238 13.51 3.62 -5.37
CA PRO A 238 14.26 2.71 -4.50
C PRO A 238 14.21 3.11 -3.02
N ILE A 239 14.21 4.41 -2.71
CA ILE A 239 14.14 4.89 -1.32
C ILE A 239 12.81 4.46 -0.68
N VAL A 240 11.71 4.66 -1.38
CA VAL A 240 10.38 4.35 -0.85
C VAL A 240 10.15 2.84 -0.80
N THR A 241 10.42 2.13 -1.89
CA THR A 241 10.15 0.69 -1.99
C THR A 241 11.04 -0.14 -1.05
N MET A 242 12.33 0.24 -0.90
CA MET A 242 13.21 -0.42 0.05
C MET A 242 13.01 0.05 1.49
N GLY A 243 12.63 1.31 1.68
CA GLY A 243 12.38 1.89 2.98
C GLY A 243 11.12 1.35 3.65
N LEU A 244 10.06 1.08 2.88
CA LEU A 244 8.77 0.63 3.40
C LEU A 244 8.84 -0.65 4.25
N PRO A 245 9.44 -1.76 3.77
CA PRO A 245 9.57 -2.97 4.59
C PRO A 245 10.50 -2.79 5.79
N LEU A 246 11.54 -1.98 5.67
CA LEU A 246 12.45 -1.71 6.80
C LEU A 246 11.72 -0.95 7.92
N THR A 247 11.02 0.12 7.59
CA THR A 247 10.27 0.91 8.57
C THR A 247 9.08 0.15 9.14
N GLY A 248 8.37 -0.64 8.34
CA GLY A 248 7.28 -1.47 8.81
C GLY A 248 7.75 -2.62 9.69
N LEU A 249 8.85 -3.30 9.33
CA LEU A 249 9.41 -4.36 10.17
C LEU A 249 9.88 -3.81 11.53
N LEU A 250 10.60 -2.69 11.52
CA LEU A 250 10.99 -2.01 12.76
C LEU A 250 9.78 -1.60 13.61
N ALA A 251 8.74 -1.05 12.96
CA ALA A 251 7.52 -0.68 13.67
C ALA A 251 6.79 -1.91 14.26
N ALA A 252 6.72 -3.04 13.54
CA ALA A 252 6.11 -4.27 14.03
C ALA A 252 6.83 -4.82 15.27
N ILE A 253 8.16 -4.81 15.27
CA ILE A 253 8.97 -5.24 16.40
C ILE A 253 8.79 -4.27 17.60
N LEU A 254 8.93 -2.97 17.37
CA LEU A 254 8.99 -1.98 18.45
C LEU A 254 7.61 -1.66 19.04
N LEU A 255 6.54 -1.66 18.22
CA LEU A 255 5.21 -1.24 18.65
C LEU A 255 4.28 -2.40 18.97
N LEU A 256 4.40 -3.51 18.24
CA LEU A 256 3.55 -4.68 18.44
C LEU A 256 4.23 -5.81 19.20
N GLY A 257 5.54 -5.69 19.48
CA GLY A 257 6.31 -6.75 20.15
C GLY A 257 6.41 -8.03 19.32
N GLU A 258 6.28 -7.93 17.98
CA GLU A 258 6.40 -9.11 17.11
C GLU A 258 7.85 -9.64 17.14
N GLU A 259 7.99 -10.96 17.22
CA GLU A 259 9.27 -11.67 17.16
C GLU A 259 9.45 -12.31 15.78
N PRO A 260 10.13 -11.63 14.84
CA PRO A 260 10.34 -12.15 13.51
C PRO A 260 11.18 -13.42 13.49
N THR A 261 10.71 -14.44 12.80
CA THR A 261 11.43 -15.72 12.66
C THR A 261 12.66 -15.58 11.76
N LYS A 262 13.62 -16.53 11.88
CA LYS A 262 14.77 -16.59 10.95
C LYS A 262 14.31 -16.71 9.49
N ARG A 263 13.22 -17.45 9.23
CA ARG A 263 12.65 -17.56 7.88
C ARG A 263 12.11 -16.24 7.36
N LEU A 264 11.53 -15.40 8.23
CA LEU A 264 11.07 -14.07 7.84
C LEU A 264 12.25 -13.20 7.39
N PHE A 265 13.36 -13.20 8.11
CA PHE A 265 14.57 -12.45 7.72
C PHE A 265 15.16 -12.96 6.41
N VAL A 266 15.29 -14.28 6.25
CA VAL A 266 15.84 -14.87 5.01
C VAL A 266 14.92 -14.65 3.83
N GLY A 267 13.62 -14.97 3.96
CA GLY A 267 12.63 -14.77 2.90
C GLY A 267 12.50 -13.29 2.53
N GLY A 268 12.46 -12.40 3.54
CA GLY A 268 12.42 -10.95 3.33
C GLY A 268 13.66 -10.41 2.62
N ALA A 269 14.86 -10.86 3.00
CA ALA A 269 16.09 -10.47 2.32
C ALA A 269 16.10 -10.91 0.84
N ILE A 270 15.61 -12.12 0.54
CA ILE A 270 15.49 -12.62 -0.84
C ILE A 270 14.46 -11.82 -1.62
N ILE A 271 13.30 -11.50 -1.03
CA ILE A 271 12.28 -10.62 -1.65
C ILE A 271 12.92 -9.28 -2.01
N LEU A 272 13.57 -8.62 -1.04
CA LEU A 272 14.19 -7.31 -1.24
C LEU A 272 15.32 -7.35 -2.27
N PHE A 273 16.10 -8.42 -2.30
CA PHE A 273 17.13 -8.62 -3.32
C PHE A 273 16.54 -8.75 -4.73
N GLY A 274 15.47 -9.55 -4.89
CA GLY A 274 14.74 -9.65 -6.15
C GLY A 274 14.18 -8.30 -6.61
N ILE A 275 13.61 -7.52 -5.69
CA ILE A 275 13.10 -6.16 -5.96
C ILE A 275 14.25 -5.23 -6.36
N ALA A 276 15.39 -5.29 -5.68
CA ALA A 276 16.57 -4.50 -6.05
C ALA A 276 17.01 -4.83 -7.49
N MET A 277 17.03 -6.10 -7.88
CA MET A 277 17.32 -6.51 -9.26
C MET A 277 16.34 -5.90 -10.26
N ILE A 278 15.05 -5.83 -9.92
CA ILE A 278 14.03 -5.19 -10.77
C ILE A 278 14.31 -3.70 -10.90
N LEU A 279 14.48 -2.99 -9.79
CA LEU A 279 14.60 -1.53 -9.75
C LEU A 279 15.88 -1.00 -10.39
N PHE A 280 17.01 -1.73 -10.23
CA PHE A 280 18.30 -1.31 -10.77
C PHE A 280 18.61 -1.89 -12.17
N SER A 281 17.71 -2.70 -12.71
CA SER A 281 17.86 -3.24 -14.06
C SER A 281 17.58 -2.18 -15.11
N LYS A 282 18.64 -1.71 -15.76
CA LYS A 282 18.52 -0.69 -16.83
C LYS A 282 18.00 -1.32 -18.11
N PRO A 283 17.00 -0.74 -18.80
CA PRO A 283 16.64 -1.15 -20.15
C PRO A 283 17.86 -0.97 -21.06
N LYS A 284 18.13 -1.95 -21.95
CA LYS A 284 19.14 -1.76 -22.98
C LYS A 284 18.73 -0.55 -23.82
N LYS A 285 19.58 0.49 -23.85
CA LYS A 285 19.42 1.57 -24.83
C LYS A 285 19.37 0.95 -26.22
N LYS A 286 18.25 1.15 -26.94
CA LYS A 286 18.19 0.90 -28.38
C LYS A 286 19.01 1.93 -29.12
#